data_3afff5fa3eef735ea833465124f7af9b
#
_entry.id   3afff5fa3eef735ea833465124f7af9b
#
_cell.length_a   1.000
_cell.length_b   1.000
_cell.length_c   1.000
_cell.angle_alpha   90.00
_cell.angle_beta   90.00
_cell.angle_gamma   90.00
#
_symmetry.space_group_name_H-M   'P 1'
#
loop_
_entity.id
_entity.type
_entity.pdbx_description
1 polymer ?
#
loop_
_entity_poly.entity_id
_entity_poly.type
_entity_poly.pdbx_seq_one_letter_code
_entity_poly.pdbx_strand_id
1 'polypeptide(L)'
;MALAIGMAVGMTGACGSQPATTATNQPTASEEKSANNGKQSAEPSEQPTNSTTVVPLHVKGAKLLDEQNHPRQLRGVSTHGIAWFPQYVNAELFGNLKREWGINTVRLAMYTGEEGGYTTDGNKEGLRKLVHQGVDAAIKQDLYVIVDWHTLSDNNPLISVDEAKRFFDEMSHDYAGKPNVIYEIRNEPNGGTTRAQVKQYAEQIIPVIRANDKNALILVGTPNWCQNIEAAGADPITGAGNLMYTMHFYAAEYHEELRNAMVSAVESGFPVFVSEFGLTQASGDGAIDTASAQAWLNAMDEHDISYVIWNLSNKNEGSALFVTGETRNPQTSDLTAEAKWYRDYLKQHATEANR
;
A
#
# COMPACT_ATOMS: atom_id res chain seq x y z
N MET A 1 -13.90 9.31 -34.40
CA MET A 1 -14.06 8.57 -35.66
C MET A 1 -13.96 7.10 -35.32
N ALA A 2 -15.10 6.45 -35.27
CA ALA A 2 -15.24 5.05 -34.85
C ALA A 2 -14.84 4.11 -35.97
N LEU A 3 -14.23 3.00 -35.66
CA LEU A 3 -14.35 1.79 -36.49
C LEU A 3 -14.32 0.56 -35.58
N ALA A 4 -15.45 -0.12 -35.55
CA ALA A 4 -15.64 -1.47 -35.03
C ALA A 4 -15.62 -2.46 -36.23
N ILE A 5 -15.04 -3.63 -36.06
CA ILE A 5 -15.25 -4.87 -36.86
C ILE A 5 -14.74 -5.97 -35.93
N GLY A 6 -15.44 -7.02 -35.50
CA GLY A 6 -16.50 -7.79 -36.09
C GLY A 6 -16.05 -9.26 -36.21
N MET A 7 -16.54 -10.12 -35.33
CA MET A 7 -16.83 -11.56 -35.41
C MET A 7 -15.97 -12.50 -36.27
N ALA A 8 -15.63 -13.68 -35.70
CA ALA A 8 -16.18 -14.95 -36.21
C ALA A 8 -15.94 -16.13 -35.25
N VAL A 9 -16.98 -16.90 -35.14
CA VAL A 9 -17.28 -18.15 -34.43
C VAL A 9 -16.63 -19.34 -35.15
N GLY A 10 -16.27 -20.40 -34.39
CA GLY A 10 -15.93 -21.71 -34.92
C GLY A 10 -15.97 -22.80 -33.84
N MET A 11 -17.11 -23.46 -33.73
CA MET A 11 -17.32 -24.72 -32.96
C MET A 11 -16.87 -25.94 -33.79
N THR A 12 -16.42 -26.97 -33.10
CA THR A 12 -16.65 -28.44 -33.26
C THR A 12 -15.68 -29.12 -32.31
N GLY A 13 -15.98 -30.07 -31.43
CA GLY A 13 -16.96 -31.12 -31.40
C GLY A 13 -16.29 -32.47 -31.20
N ALA A 14 -16.76 -33.26 -30.23
CA ALA A 14 -16.74 -34.70 -30.05
C ALA A 14 -15.61 -35.36 -29.21
N CYS A 15 -15.95 -35.86 -28.02
CA CYS A 15 -16.40 -37.20 -27.61
C CYS A 15 -15.34 -38.32 -27.62
N GLY A 16 -15.20 -39.03 -26.49
CA GLY A 16 -14.63 -40.37 -26.41
C GLY A 16 -14.23 -40.85 -25.01
N SER A 17 -15.17 -41.32 -24.20
CA SER A 17 -15.27 -42.58 -23.44
C SER A 17 -14.14 -43.08 -22.53
N GLN A 18 -14.51 -43.30 -21.28
CA GLN A 18 -13.94 -44.26 -20.30
C GLN A 18 -14.11 -45.74 -20.72
N PRO A 19 -13.47 -46.72 -20.04
CA PRO A 19 -13.93 -47.16 -18.72
C PRO A 19 -12.86 -47.70 -17.73
N ALA A 20 -13.37 -47.95 -16.53
CA ALA A 20 -12.80 -48.44 -15.30
C ALA A 20 -12.28 -49.90 -15.33
N THR A 21 -11.43 -50.26 -14.34
CA THR A 21 -11.52 -51.52 -13.59
C THR A 21 -10.90 -51.45 -12.20
N THR A 22 -11.62 -52.00 -11.28
CA THR A 22 -11.49 -52.34 -9.87
C THR A 22 -10.38 -53.37 -9.53
N ALA A 23 -9.86 -53.30 -8.26
CA ALA A 23 -9.83 -54.43 -7.27
C ALA A 23 -9.02 -54.08 -6.04
N THR A 24 -9.69 -53.97 -4.94
CA THR A 24 -9.62 -54.67 -3.62
C THR A 24 -8.38 -55.48 -3.27
N ASN A 25 -7.80 -55.18 -2.05
CA ASN A 25 -7.74 -56.12 -0.91
C ASN A 25 -6.99 -55.51 0.32
N GLN A 26 -7.68 -55.51 1.43
CA GLN A 26 -7.19 -55.60 2.80
C GLN A 26 -7.41 -57.05 3.28
N PRO A 27 -7.00 -57.56 4.47
CA PRO A 27 -6.29 -56.96 5.63
C PRO A 27 -5.19 -57.90 6.21
N THR A 28 -4.51 -57.50 7.31
CA THR A 28 -4.50 -58.23 8.60
C THR A 28 -3.62 -57.54 9.67
N ALA A 29 -4.14 -57.60 10.88
CA ALA A 29 -3.56 -57.11 12.13
C ALA A 29 -2.63 -58.15 12.81
N SER A 30 -1.76 -57.70 13.72
CA SER A 30 -1.44 -58.32 15.01
C SER A 30 -0.43 -57.42 15.79
N GLU A 31 -0.86 -56.89 16.82
CA GLU A 31 -0.63 -57.03 18.27
C GLU A 31 0.82 -57.01 18.81
N GLU A 32 0.98 -56.06 19.73
CA GLU A 32 1.61 -56.01 21.06
C GLU A 32 3.13 -56.19 21.25
N LYS A 33 3.80 -55.24 21.86
CA LYS A 33 4.10 -55.15 23.31
C LYS A 33 4.90 -53.90 23.71
N SER A 34 4.47 -53.39 24.80
CA SER A 34 4.96 -52.38 25.76
C SER A 34 6.45 -52.50 26.16
N ALA A 35 7.12 -51.34 26.35
CA ALA A 35 7.88 -50.96 27.57
C ALA A 35 8.45 -49.53 27.47
N ASN A 36 7.93 -48.65 28.19
CA ASN A 36 8.34 -47.89 29.36
C ASN A 36 9.62 -47.02 29.31
N ASN A 37 9.39 -45.75 29.69
CA ASN A 37 10.24 -44.79 30.38
C ASN A 37 11.25 -43.94 29.61
N GLY A 38 10.95 -42.62 29.66
CA GLY A 38 11.90 -41.56 29.45
C GLY A 38 11.15 -40.21 29.26
N LYS A 39 10.61 -39.66 30.39
CA LYS A 39 10.20 -38.26 30.43
C LYS A 39 11.44 -37.39 30.16
N GLN A 40 11.49 -36.80 28.99
CA GLN A 40 12.28 -35.60 28.73
C GLN A 40 11.29 -34.56 28.26
N SER A 41 11.00 -33.63 29.15
CA SER A 41 10.23 -32.40 28.88
C SER A 41 11.00 -31.64 27.80
N ALA A 42 10.49 -31.70 26.58
CA ALA A 42 10.86 -30.72 25.56
C ALA A 42 10.22 -29.40 25.94
N GLU A 43 11.01 -28.42 26.31
CA GLU A 43 10.61 -27.03 26.34
C GLU A 43 10.06 -26.65 24.95
N PRO A 44 8.95 -25.89 24.87
CA PRO A 44 8.50 -25.36 23.59
C PRO A 44 9.61 -24.47 23.03
N SER A 45 10.17 -24.82 21.90
CA SER A 45 10.99 -23.90 21.13
C SER A 45 10.12 -22.68 20.81
N GLU A 46 10.36 -21.59 21.50
CA GLU A 46 9.84 -20.28 21.13
C GLU A 46 10.34 -20.00 19.71
N GLN A 47 9.45 -20.15 18.72
CA GLN A 47 9.67 -19.56 17.41
C GLN A 47 9.76 -18.05 17.65
N PRO A 48 10.74 -17.35 17.05
CA PRO A 48 10.80 -15.91 17.14
C PRO A 48 9.50 -15.37 16.54
N THR A 49 8.62 -14.87 17.40
CA THR A 49 7.45 -14.09 17.00
C THR A 49 7.97 -12.79 16.42
N ASN A 50 7.97 -12.67 15.10
CA ASN A 50 8.14 -11.40 14.39
C ASN A 50 6.92 -10.52 14.72
N SER A 51 6.83 -10.04 15.95
CA SER A 51 5.85 -9.05 16.37
C SER A 51 6.38 -7.67 16.00
N THR A 52 6.14 -7.23 14.78
CA THR A 52 6.21 -5.81 14.44
C THR A 52 4.99 -5.15 15.09
N THR A 53 5.09 -4.91 16.39
CA THR A 53 4.07 -4.17 17.13
C THR A 53 4.05 -2.74 16.59
N VAL A 54 2.86 -2.27 16.23
CA VAL A 54 2.67 -0.87 15.84
C VAL A 54 2.98 0.02 17.05
N VAL A 55 3.86 1.00 16.83
CA VAL A 55 4.28 1.98 17.84
C VAL A 55 4.05 3.39 17.32
N PRO A 56 3.91 4.41 18.18
CA PRO A 56 3.85 5.79 17.74
C PRO A 56 5.09 6.18 16.94
N LEU A 57 4.87 6.90 15.83
CA LEU A 57 5.91 7.34 14.93
C LEU A 57 6.08 8.86 14.99
N HIS A 58 7.33 9.32 14.82
CA HIS A 58 7.61 10.74 14.68
C HIS A 58 8.72 11.00 13.65
N VAL A 59 8.68 12.19 13.07
CA VAL A 59 9.64 12.63 12.04
C VAL A 59 10.70 13.50 12.68
N LYS A 60 11.98 13.18 12.41
CA LYS A 60 13.12 13.99 12.82
C LYS A 60 14.14 14.07 11.70
N GLY A 61 14.34 15.27 11.15
CA GLY A 61 15.09 15.42 9.89
C GLY A 61 14.40 14.63 8.78
N ALA A 62 15.14 13.85 8.02
CA ALA A 62 14.61 12.99 6.96
C ALA A 62 14.04 11.66 7.47
N LYS A 63 14.21 11.31 8.75
CA LYS A 63 13.92 9.97 9.27
C LYS A 63 12.56 9.88 9.93
N LEU A 64 11.90 8.75 9.71
CA LEU A 64 10.75 8.27 10.46
C LEU A 64 11.26 7.41 11.61
N LEU A 65 10.91 7.75 12.85
CA LEU A 65 11.44 7.14 14.06
C LEU A 65 10.33 6.66 14.98
N ASP A 66 10.63 5.66 15.82
CA ASP A 66 9.80 5.29 16.96
C ASP A 66 10.07 6.17 18.19
N GLU A 67 9.36 5.92 19.30
CA GLU A 67 9.51 6.67 20.55
C GLU A 67 10.91 6.57 21.17
N GLN A 68 11.68 5.53 20.83
CA GLN A 68 13.07 5.35 21.27
C GLN A 68 14.09 5.95 20.30
N ASN A 69 13.63 6.64 19.24
CA ASN A 69 14.43 7.20 18.15
C ASN A 69 15.15 6.14 17.28
N HIS A 70 14.65 4.92 17.21
CA HIS A 70 15.12 3.96 16.22
C HIS A 70 14.45 4.22 14.87
N PRO A 71 15.20 4.15 13.76
CA PRO A 71 14.61 4.27 12.42
C PRO A 71 13.52 3.23 12.19
N ARG A 72 12.43 3.65 11.56
CA ARG A 72 11.32 2.79 11.16
C ARG A 72 11.05 2.97 9.67
N GLN A 73 11.09 1.88 8.96
CA GLN A 73 10.73 1.84 7.55
C GLN A 73 9.38 1.14 7.38
N LEU A 74 8.43 1.82 6.75
CA LEU A 74 7.14 1.25 6.41
C LEU A 74 7.22 0.68 4.99
N ARG A 75 6.87 -0.59 4.84
CA ARG A 75 6.87 -1.34 3.59
C ARG A 75 5.50 -1.93 3.37
N GLY A 76 4.82 -1.53 2.31
CA GLY A 76 3.40 -1.83 2.22
C GLY A 76 2.85 -2.06 0.83
N VAL A 77 1.51 -2.18 0.80
CA VAL A 77 0.70 -2.31 -0.39
C VAL A 77 -0.44 -1.29 -0.37
N SER A 78 -0.76 -0.69 -1.52
CA SER A 78 -1.93 0.17 -1.69
C SER A 78 -3.10 -0.62 -2.23
N THR A 79 -4.32 -0.35 -1.77
CA THR A 79 -5.50 -0.69 -2.57
C THR A 79 -5.45 0.07 -3.89
N HIS A 80 -6.12 -0.44 -4.92
CA HIS A 80 -6.64 0.40 -6.00
C HIS A 80 -7.81 1.23 -5.44
N GLY A 81 -8.48 2.02 -6.27
CA GLY A 81 -9.68 2.75 -5.83
C GLY A 81 -10.66 1.84 -5.08
N ILE A 82 -10.88 2.15 -3.80
CA ILE A 82 -11.73 1.31 -2.92
C ILE A 82 -13.18 1.23 -3.39
N ALA A 83 -13.66 2.22 -4.16
CA ALA A 83 -14.98 2.20 -4.78
C ALA A 83 -15.12 1.07 -5.82
N TRP A 84 -14.04 0.77 -6.54
CA TRP A 84 -14.05 -0.19 -7.66
C TRP A 84 -13.64 -1.60 -7.23
N PHE A 85 -12.78 -1.69 -6.21
CA PHE A 85 -12.26 -2.96 -5.70
C PHE A 85 -12.48 -3.11 -4.18
N PRO A 86 -13.72 -2.91 -3.67
CA PRO A 86 -14.01 -2.95 -2.23
C PRO A 86 -13.77 -4.33 -1.61
N GLN A 87 -13.76 -5.39 -2.41
CA GLN A 87 -13.53 -6.77 -1.97
C GLN A 87 -12.14 -6.97 -1.36
N TYR A 88 -11.16 -6.13 -1.70
CA TYR A 88 -9.81 -6.21 -1.17
C TYR A 88 -9.59 -5.40 0.11
N VAL A 89 -10.60 -4.66 0.57
CA VAL A 89 -10.57 -3.94 1.85
C VAL A 89 -11.08 -4.85 2.96
N ASN A 90 -10.22 -5.75 3.46
CA ASN A 90 -10.65 -6.70 4.49
C ASN A 90 -9.48 -7.22 5.35
N ALA A 91 -9.78 -7.57 6.62
CA ALA A 91 -8.77 -7.99 7.59
C ALA A 91 -8.11 -9.35 7.26
N GLU A 92 -8.81 -10.25 6.56
CA GLU A 92 -8.25 -11.55 6.18
C GLU A 92 -7.14 -11.36 5.15
N LEU A 93 -7.38 -10.57 4.10
CA LEU A 93 -6.37 -10.26 3.09
C LEU A 93 -5.18 -9.52 3.72
N PHE A 94 -5.42 -8.50 4.54
CA PHE A 94 -4.36 -7.73 5.18
C PHE A 94 -3.50 -8.61 6.10
N GLY A 95 -4.12 -9.50 6.87
CA GLY A 95 -3.41 -10.48 7.70
C GLY A 95 -2.61 -11.49 6.88
N ASN A 96 -3.13 -11.93 5.73
CA ASN A 96 -2.42 -12.81 4.81
C ASN A 96 -1.18 -12.09 4.21
N LEU A 97 -1.34 -10.87 3.75
CA LEU A 97 -0.23 -10.09 3.21
C LEU A 97 0.85 -9.81 4.27
N LYS A 98 0.46 -9.47 5.51
CA LYS A 98 1.41 -9.35 6.62
C LYS A 98 2.20 -10.64 6.82
N ARG A 99 1.50 -11.76 6.95
CA ARG A 99 2.13 -13.06 7.23
C ARG A 99 2.96 -13.60 6.07
N GLU A 100 2.44 -13.48 4.84
CA GLU A 100 3.04 -14.11 3.67
C GLU A 100 4.08 -13.23 2.97
N TRP A 101 3.93 -11.89 3.05
CA TRP A 101 4.82 -10.95 2.36
C TRP A 101 5.71 -10.18 3.34
N GLY A 102 5.31 -10.07 4.61
CA GLY A 102 6.05 -9.31 5.61
C GLY A 102 5.78 -7.80 5.54
N ILE A 103 4.65 -7.38 4.96
CA ILE A 103 4.26 -5.96 4.99
C ILE A 103 3.94 -5.52 6.41
N ASN A 104 4.15 -4.24 6.69
CA ASN A 104 3.74 -3.59 7.94
C ASN A 104 2.75 -2.43 7.72
N THR A 105 2.41 -2.12 6.48
CA THR A 105 1.57 -0.97 6.12
C THR A 105 0.62 -1.32 4.97
N VAL A 106 -0.59 -0.77 5.02
CA VAL A 106 -1.54 -0.74 3.90
C VAL A 106 -1.96 0.70 3.62
N ARG A 107 -2.26 1.02 2.36
CA ARG A 107 -2.77 2.33 1.94
C ARG A 107 -4.17 2.16 1.36
N LEU A 108 -5.10 3.00 1.75
CA LEU A 108 -6.49 2.99 1.32
C LEU A 108 -6.73 4.14 0.35
N ALA A 109 -6.71 3.86 -0.95
CA ALA A 109 -6.87 4.86 -2.00
C ALA A 109 -8.36 5.19 -2.20
N MET A 110 -8.85 6.25 -1.57
CA MET A 110 -10.21 6.76 -1.76
C MET A 110 -10.23 7.84 -2.82
N TYR A 111 -10.51 7.47 -4.06
CA TYR A 111 -10.59 8.41 -5.18
C TYR A 111 -11.62 9.50 -4.95
N THR A 112 -11.31 10.71 -5.41
CA THR A 112 -12.12 11.91 -5.23
C THR A 112 -12.81 12.37 -6.51
N GLY A 113 -12.06 12.64 -7.56
CA GLY A 113 -12.54 13.28 -8.80
C GLY A 113 -13.01 12.33 -9.89
N GLU A 114 -12.76 11.03 -9.80
CA GLU A 114 -13.11 10.03 -10.78
C GLU A 114 -14.55 9.55 -10.65
N GLU A 115 -15.04 8.77 -11.64
CA GLU A 115 -16.35 8.10 -11.59
C GLU A 115 -16.44 7.22 -10.34
N GLY A 116 -17.52 7.34 -9.58
CA GLY A 116 -17.68 6.68 -8.28
C GLY A 116 -16.86 7.31 -7.15
N GLY A 117 -16.16 8.42 -7.41
CA GLY A 117 -15.32 9.11 -6.44
C GLY A 117 -16.09 9.95 -5.43
N TYR A 118 -15.42 10.30 -4.34
CA TYR A 118 -16.04 10.97 -3.20
C TYR A 118 -16.65 12.34 -3.51
N THR A 119 -16.06 13.10 -4.43
CA THR A 119 -16.51 14.47 -4.80
C THR A 119 -17.31 14.52 -6.09
N THR A 120 -17.54 13.39 -6.74
CA THR A 120 -18.35 13.27 -7.97
C THR A 120 -19.70 12.64 -7.67
N ASP A 121 -19.93 11.42 -8.13
CA ASP A 121 -21.18 10.68 -8.05
C ASP A 121 -21.14 9.49 -7.08
N GLY A 122 -20.02 9.32 -6.39
CA GLY A 122 -19.82 8.24 -5.42
C GLY A 122 -20.71 8.38 -4.17
N ASN A 123 -21.01 7.25 -3.59
CA ASN A 123 -21.71 7.18 -2.30
C ASN A 123 -20.76 7.59 -1.16
N LYS A 124 -20.75 8.86 -0.79
CA LYS A 124 -19.87 9.41 0.27
C LYS A 124 -19.97 8.65 1.59
N GLU A 125 -21.17 8.30 2.02
CA GLU A 125 -21.37 7.54 3.26
C GLU A 125 -20.81 6.12 3.13
N GLY A 126 -21.05 5.45 2.01
CA GLY A 126 -20.51 4.13 1.71
C GLY A 126 -18.97 4.14 1.63
N LEU A 127 -18.39 5.17 1.01
CA LEU A 127 -16.93 5.33 0.93
C LEU A 127 -16.30 5.56 2.31
N ARG A 128 -16.88 6.43 3.15
CA ARG A 128 -16.42 6.60 4.54
C ARG A 128 -16.49 5.30 5.32
N LYS A 129 -17.61 4.57 5.26
CA LYS A 129 -17.73 3.25 5.91
C LYS A 129 -16.67 2.27 5.42
N LEU A 130 -16.33 2.30 4.14
CA LEU A 130 -15.31 1.43 3.57
C LEU A 130 -13.90 1.83 4.04
N VAL A 131 -13.62 3.14 4.19
CA VAL A 131 -12.37 3.60 4.82
C VAL A 131 -12.31 3.14 6.29
N HIS A 132 -13.36 3.33 7.08
CA HIS A 132 -13.42 2.81 8.46
C HIS A 132 -13.18 1.29 8.51
N GLN A 133 -13.84 0.53 7.63
CA GLN A 133 -13.61 -0.92 7.52
C GLN A 133 -12.14 -1.25 7.27
N GLY A 134 -11.48 -0.51 6.37
CA GLY A 134 -10.07 -0.71 6.06
C GLY A 134 -9.15 -0.35 7.21
N VAL A 135 -9.41 0.77 7.90
CA VAL A 135 -8.65 1.18 9.09
C VAL A 135 -8.79 0.16 10.21
N ASP A 136 -10.02 -0.25 10.54
CA ASP A 136 -10.28 -1.26 11.57
C ASP A 136 -9.65 -2.62 11.22
N ALA A 137 -9.67 -2.99 9.93
CA ALA A 137 -9.03 -4.20 9.43
C ALA A 137 -7.51 -4.15 9.63
N ALA A 138 -6.87 -3.03 9.35
CA ALA A 138 -5.43 -2.84 9.54
C ALA A 138 -5.06 -2.84 11.03
N ILE A 139 -5.80 -2.12 11.87
CA ILE A 139 -5.60 -2.11 13.33
C ILE A 139 -5.71 -3.53 13.89
N LYS A 140 -6.72 -4.30 13.47
CA LYS A 140 -6.91 -5.69 13.90
C LYS A 140 -5.71 -6.60 13.55
N GLN A 141 -4.97 -6.26 12.52
CA GLN A 141 -3.82 -7.01 12.05
C GLN A 141 -2.46 -6.40 12.50
N ASP A 142 -2.47 -5.43 13.42
CA ASP A 142 -1.25 -4.69 13.81
C ASP A 142 -0.48 -4.16 12.60
N LEU A 143 -1.16 -3.48 11.71
CA LEU A 143 -0.59 -2.79 10.56
C LEU A 143 -0.74 -1.28 10.72
N TYR A 144 0.19 -0.52 10.18
CA TYR A 144 -0.04 0.87 9.87
C TYR A 144 -1.01 0.99 8.71
N VAL A 145 -1.78 2.08 8.68
CA VAL A 145 -2.73 2.34 7.60
C VAL A 145 -2.66 3.79 7.16
N ILE A 146 -2.46 4.00 5.87
CA ILE A 146 -2.49 5.31 5.24
C ILE A 146 -3.91 5.55 4.73
N VAL A 147 -4.58 6.54 5.28
CA VAL A 147 -5.89 7.04 4.81
C VAL A 147 -5.61 8.10 3.77
N ASP A 148 -5.83 7.77 2.51
CA ASP A 148 -5.46 8.58 1.36
C ASP A 148 -6.67 9.26 0.71
N TRP A 149 -6.66 10.59 0.71
CA TRP A 149 -7.53 11.42 -0.11
C TRP A 149 -6.99 11.42 -1.54
N HIS A 150 -7.43 10.43 -2.33
CA HIS A 150 -6.83 10.07 -3.61
C HIS A 150 -7.30 10.96 -4.74
N THR A 151 -6.67 12.13 -4.87
CA THR A 151 -6.93 13.06 -5.98
C THR A 151 -6.09 12.69 -7.19
N LEU A 152 -6.65 12.79 -8.38
CA LEU A 152 -5.96 12.55 -9.65
C LEU A 152 -6.49 13.49 -10.73
N SER A 153 -7.68 13.26 -11.32
CA SER A 153 -8.24 14.12 -12.38
C SER A 153 -8.71 15.48 -11.87
N ASP A 154 -8.99 15.61 -10.59
CA ASP A 154 -9.36 16.88 -9.93
C ASP A 154 -8.16 17.80 -9.65
N ASN A 155 -6.96 17.41 -10.05
CA ASN A 155 -5.71 18.20 -10.15
C ASN A 155 -5.41 19.11 -8.95
N ASN A 156 -6.13 20.26 -8.85
CA ASN A 156 -5.91 21.27 -7.83
C ASN A 156 -6.66 20.93 -6.52
N PRO A 157 -5.94 20.75 -5.40
CA PRO A 157 -6.55 20.34 -4.12
C PRO A 157 -7.58 21.35 -3.56
N LEU A 158 -7.45 22.59 -3.92
CA LEU A 158 -8.35 23.64 -3.43
C LEU A 158 -9.78 23.51 -3.95
N ILE A 159 -10.02 22.74 -5.02
CA ILE A 159 -11.35 22.53 -5.60
C ILE A 159 -12.27 21.83 -4.59
N SER A 160 -11.79 20.85 -3.85
CA SER A 160 -12.56 20.04 -2.92
C SER A 160 -12.13 20.20 -1.44
N VAL A 161 -11.48 21.33 -1.10
CA VAL A 161 -10.89 21.54 0.22
C VAL A 161 -11.90 21.44 1.37
N ASP A 162 -13.13 21.90 1.19
CA ASP A 162 -14.15 21.84 2.24
C ASP A 162 -14.69 20.42 2.46
N GLU A 163 -14.72 19.59 1.42
CA GLU A 163 -15.02 18.16 1.55
C GLU A 163 -13.87 17.43 2.25
N ALA A 164 -12.64 17.73 1.87
CA ALA A 164 -11.46 17.17 2.51
C ALA A 164 -11.41 17.53 4.02
N LYS A 165 -11.72 18.78 4.41
CA LYS A 165 -11.83 19.19 5.81
C LYS A 165 -12.81 18.33 6.59
N ARG A 166 -14.03 18.13 6.06
CA ARG A 166 -15.05 17.31 6.70
C ARG A 166 -14.61 15.84 6.84
N PHE A 167 -14.01 15.32 5.79
CA PHE A 167 -13.50 13.96 5.80
C PHE A 167 -12.37 13.76 6.83
N PHE A 168 -11.37 14.62 6.83
CA PHE A 168 -10.26 14.50 7.78
C PHE A 168 -10.63 14.86 9.21
N ASP A 169 -11.62 15.73 9.43
CA ASP A 169 -12.18 15.99 10.76
C ASP A 169 -12.78 14.71 11.34
N GLU A 170 -13.66 14.03 10.58
CA GLU A 170 -14.26 12.75 10.97
C GLU A 170 -13.17 11.69 11.24
N MET A 171 -12.28 11.43 10.27
CA MET A 171 -11.28 10.38 10.39
C MET A 171 -10.31 10.63 11.55
N SER A 172 -9.83 11.86 11.73
CA SER A 172 -8.89 12.19 12.79
C SER A 172 -9.54 12.23 14.17
N HIS A 173 -10.84 12.54 14.27
CA HIS A 173 -11.62 12.42 15.50
C HIS A 173 -11.79 10.96 15.92
N ASP A 174 -12.23 10.10 14.99
CA ASP A 174 -12.61 8.72 15.29
C ASP A 174 -11.39 7.83 15.59
N TYR A 175 -10.23 8.19 15.01
CA TYR A 175 -8.98 7.46 15.23
C TYR A 175 -7.93 8.24 16.04
N ALA A 176 -8.35 9.25 16.79
CA ALA A 176 -7.45 10.05 17.60
C ALA A 176 -6.58 9.19 18.54
N GLY A 177 -5.27 9.40 18.47
CA GLY A 177 -4.29 8.68 19.29
C GLY A 177 -4.08 7.19 18.90
N LYS A 178 -4.60 6.74 17.76
CA LYS A 178 -4.27 5.42 17.21
C LYS A 178 -2.95 5.49 16.44
N PRO A 179 -1.87 4.87 16.92
CA PRO A 179 -0.55 4.96 16.28
C PRO A 179 -0.51 4.31 14.90
N ASN A 180 -1.53 3.51 14.58
CA ASN A 180 -1.68 2.85 13.29
C ASN A 180 -1.95 3.83 12.15
N VAL A 181 -2.64 4.97 12.42
CA VAL A 181 -3.27 5.77 11.38
C VAL A 181 -2.38 6.91 10.92
N ILE A 182 -2.17 6.96 9.62
CA ILE A 182 -1.39 7.97 8.89
C ILE A 182 -2.35 8.65 7.91
N TYR A 183 -2.29 9.96 7.80
CA TYR A 183 -3.16 10.71 6.89
C TYR A 183 -2.37 11.21 5.70
N GLU A 184 -2.66 10.69 4.51
CA GLU A 184 -2.18 11.25 3.24
C GLU A 184 -3.22 12.23 2.73
N ILE A 185 -2.94 13.52 2.95
CA ILE A 185 -3.95 14.55 2.74
C ILE A 185 -4.20 14.83 1.26
N ARG A 186 -3.36 14.30 0.39
CA ARG A 186 -3.49 14.41 -1.05
C ARG A 186 -2.57 13.44 -1.78
N ASN A 187 -3.11 12.71 -2.74
CA ASN A 187 -2.36 11.78 -3.59
C ASN A 187 -1.43 12.54 -4.56
N GLU A 188 -1.92 12.94 -5.72
CA GLU A 188 -1.09 13.43 -6.83
C GLU A 188 -1.52 14.81 -7.34
N PRO A 189 -0.96 15.91 -6.78
CA PRO A 189 -1.12 17.24 -7.36
C PRO A 189 -0.54 17.28 -8.79
N ASN A 190 -1.34 17.57 -9.77
CA ASN A 190 -0.94 17.55 -11.18
C ASN A 190 -1.61 18.67 -12.00
N GLY A 191 -1.61 18.61 -13.33
CA GLY A 191 -2.33 19.53 -14.20
C GLY A 191 -1.91 21.00 -14.05
N GLY A 192 -0.65 21.27 -13.71
CA GLY A 192 -0.15 22.63 -13.49
C GLY A 192 -0.42 23.16 -12.06
N THR A 193 -0.86 22.31 -11.13
CA THR A 193 -0.97 22.64 -9.70
C THR A 193 0.40 23.02 -9.15
N THR A 194 0.49 24.23 -8.61
CA THR A 194 1.75 24.78 -8.10
C THR A 194 2.02 24.36 -6.67
N ARG A 195 3.30 24.42 -6.25
CA ARG A 195 3.68 24.22 -4.85
C ARG A 195 2.90 25.12 -3.89
N ALA A 196 2.69 26.39 -4.26
CA ALA A 196 1.94 27.35 -3.45
C ALA A 196 0.49 26.90 -3.19
N GLN A 197 -0.18 26.33 -4.21
CA GLN A 197 -1.55 25.80 -4.07
C GLN A 197 -1.56 24.54 -3.18
N VAL A 198 -0.59 23.64 -3.33
CA VAL A 198 -0.46 22.48 -2.45
C VAL A 198 -0.23 22.90 -1.00
N LYS A 199 0.64 23.88 -0.78
CA LYS A 199 0.92 24.43 0.55
C LYS A 199 -0.30 25.10 1.17
N GLN A 200 -1.00 25.93 0.40
CA GLN A 200 -2.25 26.58 0.82
C GLN A 200 -3.35 25.58 1.20
N TYR A 201 -3.42 24.45 0.49
CA TYR A 201 -4.34 23.35 0.83
C TYR A 201 -3.91 22.69 2.13
N ALA A 202 -2.64 22.27 2.24
CA ALA A 202 -2.10 21.60 3.41
C ALA A 202 -2.26 22.45 4.68
N GLU A 203 -2.01 23.76 4.60
CA GLU A 203 -2.20 24.72 5.70
C GLU A 203 -3.65 24.83 6.16
N GLN A 204 -4.62 24.38 5.36
CA GLN A 204 -6.03 24.30 5.74
C GLN A 204 -6.44 22.96 6.32
N ILE A 205 -5.82 21.85 5.88
CA ILE A 205 -6.16 20.50 6.32
C ILE A 205 -5.40 20.09 7.58
N ILE A 206 -4.11 20.41 7.66
CA ILE A 206 -3.29 20.03 8.82
C ILE A 206 -3.87 20.52 10.15
N PRO A 207 -4.34 21.77 10.31
CA PRO A 207 -4.97 22.20 11.55
C PRO A 207 -6.23 21.43 11.92
N VAL A 208 -7.02 20.96 10.94
CA VAL A 208 -8.20 20.13 11.19
C VAL A 208 -7.79 18.80 11.82
N ILE A 209 -6.82 18.10 11.24
CA ILE A 209 -6.29 16.86 11.82
C ILE A 209 -5.68 17.10 13.20
N ARG A 210 -4.88 18.16 13.35
CA ARG A 210 -4.19 18.50 14.62
C ARG A 210 -5.13 18.89 15.76
N ALA A 211 -6.34 19.36 15.45
CA ALA A 211 -7.35 19.64 16.46
C ALA A 211 -7.80 18.35 17.18
N ASN A 212 -7.86 17.23 16.46
CA ASN A 212 -8.29 15.94 16.97
C ASN A 212 -7.10 15.04 17.37
N ASP A 213 -6.04 14.99 16.54
CA ASP A 213 -4.84 14.18 16.75
C ASP A 213 -3.56 15.01 16.58
N LYS A 214 -2.97 15.40 17.70
CA LYS A 214 -1.81 16.29 17.75
C LYS A 214 -0.54 15.66 17.17
N ASN A 215 -0.42 14.34 17.22
CA ASN A 215 0.81 13.61 16.93
C ASN A 215 0.71 12.75 15.66
N ALA A 216 -0.43 12.72 14.97
CA ALA A 216 -0.61 11.94 13.76
C ALA A 216 0.52 12.22 12.73
N LEU A 217 1.02 11.19 12.10
CA LEU A 217 1.89 11.34 10.92
C LEU A 217 1.02 11.78 9.74
N ILE A 218 1.42 12.86 9.08
CA ILE A 218 0.73 13.39 7.90
C ILE A 218 1.65 13.37 6.70
N LEU A 219 1.17 12.81 5.59
CA LEU A 219 1.83 12.79 4.29
C LEU A 219 1.23 13.88 3.41
N VAL A 220 2.10 14.63 2.75
CA VAL A 220 1.72 15.77 1.91
C VAL A 220 2.21 15.52 0.49
N GLY A 221 1.29 15.41 -0.48
CA GLY A 221 1.62 15.27 -1.89
C GLY A 221 2.47 16.42 -2.41
N THR A 222 3.38 16.12 -3.34
CA THR A 222 4.20 17.16 -4.01
C THR A 222 3.71 17.40 -5.43
N PRO A 223 4.01 18.55 -6.08
CA PRO A 223 3.56 18.83 -7.44
C PRO A 223 4.06 17.83 -8.49
N ASN A 224 3.44 17.84 -9.67
CA ASN A 224 3.83 17.03 -10.82
C ASN A 224 3.79 15.52 -10.50
N TRP A 225 2.59 15.01 -10.12
CA TRP A 225 2.38 13.60 -9.74
C TRP A 225 3.37 13.11 -8.68
N CYS A 226 3.60 13.93 -7.66
CA CYS A 226 4.54 13.68 -6.57
C CYS A 226 6.01 13.50 -7.00
N GLN A 227 6.41 14.03 -8.16
CA GLN A 227 7.79 13.94 -8.65
C GLN A 227 8.64 15.17 -8.36
N ASN A 228 8.00 16.34 -8.06
CA ASN A 228 8.73 17.57 -7.81
C ASN A 228 9.02 17.76 -6.30
N ILE A 229 9.88 16.88 -5.79
CA ILE A 229 10.28 16.91 -4.38
C ILE A 229 11.13 18.15 -4.04
N GLU A 230 11.91 18.64 -5.01
CA GLU A 230 12.76 19.81 -4.86
C GLU A 230 11.95 21.08 -4.57
N ALA A 231 10.80 21.26 -5.28
CA ALA A 231 9.93 22.40 -5.02
C ALA A 231 9.33 22.37 -3.62
N ALA A 232 9.07 21.17 -3.07
CA ALA A 232 8.61 21.02 -1.69
C ALA A 232 9.72 21.31 -0.69
N GLY A 233 10.94 20.88 -0.97
CA GLY A 233 12.14 21.18 -0.15
C GLY A 233 12.51 22.66 -0.15
N ALA A 234 12.35 23.37 -1.27
CA ALA A 234 12.61 24.79 -1.36
C ALA A 234 11.60 25.68 -0.59
N ASP A 235 10.36 25.19 -0.41
CA ASP A 235 9.31 25.91 0.31
C ASP A 235 8.53 24.94 1.22
N PRO A 236 9.13 24.41 2.31
CA PRO A 236 8.48 23.44 3.19
C PRO A 236 7.33 24.09 3.98
N ILE A 237 6.42 23.25 4.46
CA ILE A 237 5.39 23.65 5.43
C ILE A 237 6.09 23.81 6.78
N THR A 238 5.92 24.97 7.40
CA THR A 238 6.53 25.30 8.69
C THR A 238 5.48 25.37 9.80
N GLY A 239 5.93 25.18 11.05
CA GLY A 239 5.06 25.27 12.23
C GLY A 239 4.14 24.05 12.47
N ALA A 240 4.20 23.04 11.61
CA ALA A 240 3.53 21.78 11.80
C ALA A 240 4.57 20.66 11.91
N GLY A 241 4.61 19.97 13.03
CA GLY A 241 5.48 18.80 13.22
C GLY A 241 4.89 17.53 12.62
N ASN A 242 5.71 16.49 12.53
CA ASN A 242 5.32 15.14 12.12
C ASN A 242 4.72 15.07 10.70
N LEU A 243 5.42 15.71 9.75
CA LEU A 243 5.09 15.73 8.32
C LEU A 243 6.15 15.00 7.51
N MET A 244 5.72 14.27 6.48
CA MET A 244 6.57 13.79 5.39
C MET A 244 5.96 14.20 4.04
N TYR A 245 6.80 14.25 3.01
CA TYR A 245 6.38 14.63 1.66
C TYR A 245 6.42 13.43 0.75
N THR A 246 5.35 13.24 -0.02
CA THR A 246 5.25 12.07 -0.86
C THR A 246 6.00 12.24 -2.18
N MET A 247 6.59 11.15 -2.59
CA MET A 247 7.15 10.96 -3.91
C MET A 247 6.58 9.71 -4.55
N HIS A 248 6.25 9.77 -5.85
CA HIS A 248 5.73 8.64 -6.61
C HIS A 248 6.63 8.37 -7.81
N PHE A 249 6.78 7.08 -8.15
CA PHE A 249 7.50 6.67 -9.34
C PHE A 249 6.96 5.34 -9.89
N TYR A 250 7.19 5.12 -11.17
CA TYR A 250 6.97 3.84 -11.84
C TYR A 250 8.27 3.42 -12.53
N ALA A 251 8.79 2.25 -12.14
CA ALA A 251 10.19 1.88 -12.40
C ALA A 251 10.53 1.69 -13.88
N ALA A 252 9.55 1.33 -14.71
CA ALA A 252 9.75 1.19 -16.15
C ALA A 252 9.80 2.54 -16.90
N GLU A 253 9.48 3.64 -16.22
CA GLU A 253 9.47 4.98 -16.83
C GLU A 253 10.48 5.93 -16.16
N TYR A 254 10.62 5.86 -14.82
CA TYR A 254 11.46 6.77 -14.06
C TYR A 254 12.70 6.04 -13.53
N HIS A 255 13.87 6.61 -13.83
CA HIS A 255 15.15 5.95 -13.55
C HIS A 255 16.06 6.77 -12.63
N GLU A 256 17.34 6.84 -12.97
CA GLU A 256 18.39 7.37 -12.13
C GLU A 256 18.18 8.86 -11.74
N GLU A 257 17.74 9.69 -12.67
CA GLU A 257 17.59 11.14 -12.42
C GLU A 257 16.62 11.40 -11.26
N LEU A 258 15.41 10.83 -11.34
CA LEU A 258 14.39 11.01 -10.29
C LEU A 258 14.79 10.32 -8.99
N ARG A 259 15.43 9.15 -9.08
CA ARG A 259 15.94 8.43 -7.90
C ARG A 259 17.03 9.24 -7.19
N ASN A 260 17.94 9.86 -7.91
CA ASN A 260 18.98 10.72 -7.33
C ASN A 260 18.39 11.99 -6.69
N ALA A 261 17.34 12.56 -7.27
CA ALA A 261 16.61 13.69 -6.65
C ALA A 261 16.02 13.30 -5.30
N MET A 262 15.42 12.10 -5.19
CA MET A 262 14.91 11.54 -3.93
C MET A 262 16.04 11.38 -2.89
N VAL A 263 17.13 10.73 -3.26
CA VAL A 263 18.27 10.51 -2.36
C VAL A 263 18.85 11.83 -1.88
N SER A 264 19.08 12.77 -2.80
CA SER A 264 19.61 14.11 -2.45
C SER A 264 18.69 14.87 -1.50
N ALA A 265 17.37 14.76 -1.66
CA ALA A 265 16.43 15.38 -0.72
C ALA A 265 16.57 14.78 0.69
N VAL A 266 16.63 13.45 0.81
CA VAL A 266 16.77 12.77 2.10
C VAL A 266 18.13 13.07 2.75
N GLU A 267 19.22 13.06 1.99
CA GLU A 267 20.56 13.40 2.48
C GLU A 267 20.66 14.87 2.93
N SER A 268 19.86 15.76 2.35
CA SER A 268 19.74 17.15 2.81
C SER A 268 18.90 17.31 4.10
N GLY A 269 18.33 16.23 4.61
CA GLY A 269 17.49 16.24 5.81
C GLY A 269 15.99 16.43 5.53
N PHE A 270 15.56 16.37 4.26
CA PHE A 270 14.14 16.53 3.89
C PHE A 270 13.39 15.19 3.99
N PRO A 271 12.25 15.12 4.71
CA PRO A 271 11.54 13.87 4.96
C PRO A 271 10.70 13.42 3.75
N VAL A 272 11.09 12.33 3.13
CA VAL A 272 10.43 11.74 1.95
C VAL A 272 9.78 10.41 2.31
N PHE A 273 8.57 10.18 1.80
CA PHE A 273 7.85 8.92 1.86
C PHE A 273 7.37 8.54 0.44
N VAL A 274 7.66 7.35 -0.02
CA VAL A 274 7.15 6.86 -1.31
C VAL A 274 5.82 6.16 -1.06
N SER A 275 4.73 6.93 -1.05
CA SER A 275 3.39 6.40 -0.75
C SER A 275 2.75 5.64 -1.91
N GLU A 276 3.35 5.75 -3.12
CA GLU A 276 2.97 4.96 -4.29
C GLU A 276 4.16 4.72 -5.20
N PHE A 277 4.34 3.46 -5.62
CA PHE A 277 5.24 3.11 -6.71
C PHE A 277 4.75 1.86 -7.43
N GLY A 278 5.19 1.66 -8.67
CA GLY A 278 4.94 0.46 -9.47
C GLY A 278 6.17 0.04 -10.26
N LEU A 279 6.15 -1.19 -10.78
CA LEU A 279 7.23 -1.71 -11.62
C LEU A 279 6.99 -1.45 -13.10
N THR A 280 5.78 -1.04 -13.47
CA THR A 280 5.30 -0.74 -14.82
C THR A 280 5.65 0.68 -15.25
N GLN A 281 5.05 1.14 -16.38
CA GLN A 281 4.98 2.55 -16.73
C GLN A 281 3.98 3.31 -15.86
N ALA A 282 4.05 4.64 -15.84
CA ALA A 282 3.18 5.50 -15.03
C ALA A 282 1.68 5.40 -15.38
N SER A 283 1.35 4.83 -16.53
CA SER A 283 -0.03 4.46 -16.87
C SER A 283 -0.60 3.34 -16.00
N GLY A 284 0.23 2.67 -15.20
CA GLY A 284 -0.11 1.45 -14.47
C GLY A 284 -0.08 0.20 -15.35
N ASP A 285 0.27 0.31 -16.63
CA ASP A 285 0.27 -0.80 -17.58
C ASP A 285 1.64 -0.99 -18.25
N GLY A 286 1.77 -2.04 -19.05
CA GLY A 286 3.01 -2.38 -19.75
C GLY A 286 3.86 -3.42 -19.01
N ALA A 287 5.07 -3.63 -19.54
CA ALA A 287 6.02 -4.57 -18.96
C ALA A 287 6.64 -4.01 -17.67
N ILE A 288 6.90 -4.88 -16.71
CA ILE A 288 7.62 -4.54 -15.48
C ILE A 288 9.12 -4.42 -15.75
N ASP A 289 9.77 -3.41 -15.16
CA ASP A 289 11.24 -3.27 -15.11
C ASP A 289 11.78 -3.63 -13.74
N THR A 290 12.13 -4.90 -13.56
CA THR A 290 12.64 -5.42 -12.28
C THR A 290 14.05 -4.92 -11.96
N ALA A 291 14.86 -4.58 -12.96
CA ALA A 291 16.21 -4.06 -12.74
C ALA A 291 16.16 -2.63 -12.20
N SER A 292 15.34 -1.78 -12.80
CA SER A 292 15.08 -0.42 -12.32
C SER A 292 14.41 -0.45 -10.92
N ALA A 293 13.40 -1.30 -10.72
CA ALA A 293 12.74 -1.47 -9.43
C ALA A 293 13.73 -1.88 -8.33
N GLN A 294 14.64 -2.82 -8.60
CA GLN A 294 15.69 -3.20 -7.66
C GLN A 294 16.59 -2.03 -7.27
N ALA A 295 16.97 -1.19 -8.24
CA ALA A 295 17.79 0.00 -7.98
C ALA A 295 17.04 1.04 -7.11
N TRP A 296 15.73 1.21 -7.32
CA TRP A 296 14.87 2.07 -6.52
C TRP A 296 14.74 1.56 -5.09
N LEU A 297 14.39 0.27 -4.91
CA LEU A 297 14.18 -0.30 -3.58
C LEU A 297 15.49 -0.34 -2.78
N ASN A 298 16.62 -0.66 -3.43
CA ASN A 298 17.94 -0.59 -2.77
C ASN A 298 18.23 0.81 -2.23
N ALA A 299 17.99 1.86 -3.03
CA ALA A 299 18.19 3.24 -2.58
C ALA A 299 17.25 3.61 -1.43
N MET A 300 16.01 3.16 -1.46
CA MET A 300 15.05 3.39 -0.37
C MET A 300 15.44 2.63 0.91
N ASP A 301 15.90 1.39 0.80
CA ASP A 301 16.34 0.59 1.95
C ASP A 301 17.63 1.14 2.58
N GLU A 302 18.59 1.61 1.76
CA GLU A 302 19.82 2.24 2.24
C GLU A 302 19.56 3.52 3.05
N HIS A 303 18.49 4.23 2.73
CA HIS A 303 18.15 5.51 3.37
C HIS A 303 16.97 5.44 4.35
N ASP A 304 16.45 4.24 4.68
CA ASP A 304 15.25 4.01 5.51
C ASP A 304 13.99 4.74 4.98
N ILE A 305 13.88 4.93 3.66
CA ILE A 305 12.71 5.56 3.05
C ILE A 305 11.58 4.56 2.99
N SER A 306 10.44 4.89 3.59
CA SER A 306 9.21 4.07 3.55
C SER A 306 8.58 4.05 2.17
N TYR A 307 7.97 2.91 1.78
CA TYR A 307 7.39 2.74 0.45
C TYR A 307 6.17 1.81 0.42
N VAL A 308 5.25 2.08 -0.52
CA VAL A 308 4.00 1.32 -0.72
C VAL A 308 3.79 1.06 -2.21
N ILE A 309 3.68 -0.23 -2.59
CA ILE A 309 3.44 -0.61 -3.98
C ILE A 309 1.98 -0.43 -4.38
N TRP A 310 1.74 -0.01 -5.59
CA TRP A 310 0.46 0.03 -6.30
C TRP A 310 0.27 -1.26 -7.10
N ASN A 311 -0.83 -2.08 -7.08
CA ASN A 311 -2.04 -1.92 -6.30
C ASN A 311 -2.77 -3.27 -6.06
N LEU A 312 -3.54 -3.36 -4.97
CA LEU A 312 -4.45 -4.48 -4.69
C LEU A 312 -5.70 -4.38 -5.59
N SER A 313 -5.62 -4.93 -6.75
CA SER A 313 -6.74 -5.14 -7.67
C SER A 313 -6.51 -6.39 -8.54
N ASN A 314 -7.57 -6.80 -9.22
CA ASN A 314 -7.53 -7.77 -10.31
C ASN A 314 -7.87 -7.12 -11.65
N LYS A 315 -7.59 -5.82 -11.77
CA LYS A 315 -7.73 -5.06 -13.01
C LYS A 315 -6.84 -5.66 -14.09
N ASN A 316 -7.28 -5.62 -15.33
CA ASN A 316 -6.47 -6.08 -16.44
C ASN A 316 -5.41 -5.03 -16.82
N GLU A 317 -4.40 -4.88 -15.97
CA GLU A 317 -3.27 -3.98 -16.15
C GLU A 317 -2.00 -4.55 -15.48
N GLY A 318 -0.83 -4.03 -15.86
CA GLY A 318 0.46 -4.54 -15.40
C GLY A 318 0.72 -4.37 -13.91
N SER A 319 0.24 -3.26 -13.30
CA SER A 319 0.41 -2.93 -11.88
C SER A 319 -0.58 -3.62 -10.94
N ALA A 320 -1.57 -4.33 -11.46
CA ALA A 320 -2.46 -5.12 -10.62
C ALA A 320 -1.70 -6.25 -9.94
N LEU A 321 -1.85 -6.40 -8.63
CA LEU A 321 -1.15 -7.46 -7.89
C LEU A 321 -1.82 -8.84 -8.04
N PHE A 322 -3.09 -8.90 -8.46
CA PHE A 322 -3.82 -10.13 -8.66
C PHE A 322 -4.23 -10.31 -10.11
N VAL A 323 -4.21 -11.57 -10.56
CA VAL A 323 -4.64 -11.91 -11.93
C VAL A 323 -6.12 -11.61 -12.12
N THR A 324 -6.50 -11.28 -13.36
CA THR A 324 -7.89 -11.02 -13.73
C THR A 324 -8.80 -12.19 -13.34
N GLY A 325 -9.93 -11.88 -12.71
CA GLY A 325 -10.89 -12.86 -12.24
C GLY A 325 -10.69 -13.35 -10.80
N GLU A 326 -9.62 -12.90 -10.13
CA GLU A 326 -9.38 -13.21 -8.73
C GLU A 326 -10.46 -12.63 -7.81
N THR A 327 -10.60 -13.23 -6.64
CA THR A 327 -11.58 -12.86 -5.61
C THR A 327 -10.91 -12.11 -4.44
N ARG A 328 -11.64 -11.95 -3.33
CA ARG A 328 -11.20 -11.17 -2.17
C ARG A 328 -10.00 -11.74 -1.37
N ASN A 329 -9.65 -13.02 -1.51
CA ASN A 329 -8.57 -13.68 -0.78
C ASN A 329 -7.67 -14.47 -1.75
N PRO A 330 -6.86 -13.77 -2.56
CA PRO A 330 -6.01 -14.39 -3.55
C PRO A 330 -4.94 -15.31 -2.93
N GLN A 331 -4.65 -16.40 -3.61
CA GLN A 331 -3.60 -17.35 -3.27
C GLN A 331 -2.31 -17.03 -4.05
N THR A 332 -1.22 -17.70 -3.74
CA THR A 332 0.06 -17.49 -4.44
C THR A 332 -0.03 -17.73 -5.96
N SER A 333 -0.93 -18.62 -6.41
CA SER A 333 -1.22 -18.86 -7.85
C SER A 333 -1.83 -17.66 -8.55
N ASP A 334 -2.51 -16.80 -7.80
CA ASP A 334 -3.31 -15.70 -8.30
C ASP A 334 -2.53 -14.38 -8.38
N LEU A 335 -1.24 -14.42 -8.02
CA LEU A 335 -0.35 -13.27 -8.07
C LEU A 335 0.17 -13.03 -9.49
N THR A 336 0.21 -11.75 -9.90
CA THR A 336 0.87 -11.31 -11.13
C THR A 336 2.40 -11.43 -11.04
N ALA A 337 3.09 -11.09 -12.12
CA ALA A 337 4.55 -11.05 -12.12
C ALA A 337 5.09 -9.97 -11.17
N GLU A 338 4.47 -8.78 -11.15
CA GLU A 338 4.81 -7.69 -10.25
C GLU A 338 4.66 -8.10 -8.77
N ALA A 339 3.50 -8.67 -8.42
CA ALA A 339 3.22 -9.14 -7.07
C ALA A 339 4.20 -10.22 -6.60
N LYS A 340 4.53 -11.18 -7.46
CA LYS A 340 5.51 -12.24 -7.14
C LYS A 340 6.89 -11.67 -6.87
N TRP A 341 7.35 -10.76 -7.74
CA TRP A 341 8.65 -10.12 -7.61
C TRP A 341 8.73 -9.29 -6.31
N TYR A 342 7.74 -8.45 -6.05
CA TYR A 342 7.71 -7.61 -4.84
C TYR A 342 7.64 -8.42 -3.55
N ARG A 343 6.77 -9.44 -3.49
CA ARG A 343 6.71 -10.37 -2.35
C ARG A 343 8.08 -11.02 -2.09
N ASP A 344 8.74 -11.49 -3.13
CA ASP A 344 10.01 -12.19 -3.01
C ASP A 344 11.12 -11.22 -2.57
N TYR A 345 11.07 -9.98 -3.05
CA TYR A 345 11.93 -8.89 -2.57
C TYR A 345 11.74 -8.64 -1.06
N LEU A 346 10.51 -8.45 -0.61
CA LEU A 346 10.21 -8.22 0.81
C LEU A 346 10.71 -9.37 1.70
N LYS A 347 10.54 -10.61 1.26
CA LYS A 347 11.03 -11.79 2.00
C LYS A 347 12.54 -11.84 2.12
N GLN A 348 13.26 -11.47 1.09
CA GLN A 348 14.73 -11.43 1.11
C GLN A 348 15.27 -10.36 2.07
N HIS A 349 14.55 -9.23 2.20
CA HIS A 349 14.95 -8.08 3.02
C HIS A 349 14.20 -7.98 4.36
N ALA A 350 13.45 -9.01 4.75
CA ALA A 350 12.67 -9.03 6.00
C ALA A 350 13.57 -8.94 7.26
N THR A 351 14.81 -9.45 7.20
CA THR A 351 15.75 -9.43 8.33
C THR A 351 16.40 -8.08 8.56
N GLU A 352 16.41 -7.18 7.56
CA GLU A 352 17.03 -5.85 7.66
C GLU A 352 16.07 -4.82 8.26
N ALA A 353 14.77 -4.98 8.04
CA ALA A 353 13.73 -4.10 8.58
C ALA A 353 13.48 -4.24 10.09
N ASN A 354 14.11 -5.21 10.75
CA ASN A 354 14.00 -5.49 12.19
C ASN A 354 15.25 -5.09 13.00
N ARG A 355 16.16 -4.31 12.41
CA ARG A 355 17.36 -3.79 13.09
C ARG A 355 17.18 -2.36 13.62
#